data_c973fc6df36d97cdb3d0d81d11c7a186
#
_entry.id   c973fc6df36d97cdb3d0d81d11c7a186
#
_cell.length_a   1.000
_cell.length_b   1.000
_cell.length_c   1.000
_cell.angle_alpha   90.00
_cell.angle_beta   90.00
_cell.angle_gamma   90.00
#
_symmetry.space_group_name_H-M   'P 1'
#
loop_
_entity.id
_entity.type
_entity.pdbx_description
1 polymer ?
#
loop_
_entity_poly.entity_id
_entity_poly.type
_entity_poly.pdbx_seq_one_letter_code
_entity_poly.pdbx_strand_id
1 'polypeptide(L)'
;MPGPAELVWTLITDWEHQDDWMLEASDFEVIGEQREGVGVESRATVRIAGIRTRDTVRVSMWEPPRILVIDHLGWVKGSGEIQLQPVSEGTRMRWRETLFAPPRLGPFGRLGLRLASPLMRRIFRRDLRVLRSLVRTRSTGS
;
A
#
# COMPACT_ATOMS: atom_id res chain seq x y z
N MET A 1 12.38 7.47 -5.42
CA MET A 1 11.30 8.17 -6.13
C MET A 1 11.84 9.50 -6.66
N PRO A 2 11.76 9.74 -7.96
CA PRO A 2 12.36 10.93 -8.58
C PRO A 2 11.43 12.14 -8.54
N GLY A 3 11.02 12.54 -7.36
CA GLY A 3 10.16 13.68 -7.12
C GLY A 3 10.07 14.03 -5.65
N PRO A 4 9.43 15.17 -5.32
CA PRO A 4 9.31 15.61 -3.93
C PRO A 4 8.40 14.70 -3.11
N ALA A 5 8.63 14.68 -1.79
CA ALA A 5 7.87 13.85 -0.87
C ALA A 5 6.36 14.17 -0.89
N GLU A 6 6.01 15.43 -1.08
CA GLU A 6 4.61 15.88 -1.18
C GLU A 6 3.89 15.26 -2.37
N LEU A 7 4.57 15.13 -3.51
CA LEU A 7 4.00 14.47 -4.69
C LEU A 7 3.81 12.97 -4.45
N VAL A 8 4.81 12.31 -3.87
CA VAL A 8 4.71 10.89 -3.53
C VAL A 8 3.57 10.67 -2.54
N TRP A 9 3.45 11.52 -1.52
CA TRP A 9 2.37 11.47 -0.54
C TRP A 9 1.00 11.58 -1.20
N THR A 10 0.83 12.55 -2.11
CA THR A 10 -0.42 12.73 -2.84
C THR A 10 -0.81 11.46 -3.61
N LEU A 11 0.16 10.82 -4.26
CA LEU A 11 -0.10 9.61 -5.02
C LEU A 11 -0.46 8.41 -4.14
N ILE A 12 0.23 8.21 -3.02
CA ILE A 12 -0.03 7.06 -2.14
C ILE A 12 -1.30 7.24 -1.30
N THR A 13 -1.81 8.45 -1.16
CA THR A 13 -3.05 8.74 -0.42
C THR A 13 -4.23 9.09 -1.32
N ASP A 14 -4.08 8.96 -2.60
CA ASP A 14 -5.17 9.07 -3.57
C ASP A 14 -5.92 7.72 -3.61
N TRP A 15 -6.81 7.54 -2.64
CA TRP A 15 -7.42 6.25 -2.31
C TRP A 15 -8.12 5.59 -3.48
N GLU A 16 -8.79 6.36 -4.32
CA GLU A 16 -9.59 5.83 -5.42
C GLU A 16 -8.78 5.54 -6.68
N HIS A 17 -7.51 5.97 -6.72
CA HIS A 17 -6.60 5.78 -7.85
C HIS A 17 -5.36 4.97 -7.49
N GLN A 18 -5.39 4.22 -6.39
CA GLN A 18 -4.27 3.37 -6.01
C GLN A 18 -4.04 2.21 -6.97
N ASP A 19 -5.05 1.85 -7.75
CA ASP A 19 -4.90 0.87 -8.83
C ASP A 19 -4.03 1.36 -10.01
N ASP A 20 -3.72 2.66 -10.07
CA ASP A 20 -2.76 3.18 -11.03
C ASP A 20 -1.35 2.62 -10.80
N TRP A 21 -1.04 2.18 -9.57
CA TRP A 21 0.27 1.64 -9.26
C TRP A 21 0.23 0.31 -8.48
N MET A 22 -0.81 -0.01 -7.75
CA MET A 22 -1.01 -1.32 -7.12
C MET A 22 -1.77 -2.23 -8.09
N LEU A 23 -1.04 -2.92 -8.97
CA LEU A 23 -1.63 -3.63 -10.10
C LEU A 23 -2.40 -4.89 -9.69
N GLU A 24 -2.15 -5.45 -8.50
CA GLU A 24 -2.89 -6.59 -7.94
C GLU A 24 -4.24 -6.20 -7.36
N ALA A 25 -4.48 -4.90 -7.18
CA ALA A 25 -5.69 -4.40 -6.55
C ALA A 25 -6.53 -3.58 -7.51
N SER A 26 -7.85 -3.60 -7.29
CA SER A 26 -8.82 -2.88 -8.11
C SER A 26 -10.05 -2.55 -7.28
N ASP A 27 -10.99 -1.80 -7.87
CA ASP A 27 -12.26 -1.44 -7.24
C ASP A 27 -12.08 -0.77 -5.88
N PHE A 28 -11.14 0.19 -5.82
CA PHE A 28 -10.88 0.97 -4.61
C PHE A 28 -12.07 1.89 -4.33
N GLU A 29 -12.54 1.87 -3.08
CA GLU A 29 -13.56 2.80 -2.61
C GLU A 29 -13.23 3.26 -1.20
N VAL A 30 -13.51 4.52 -0.91
CA VAL A 30 -13.42 5.06 0.46
C VAL A 30 -14.75 4.78 1.15
N ILE A 31 -14.68 4.28 2.38
CA ILE A 31 -15.85 4.03 3.21
C ILE A 31 -16.08 5.30 4.05
N GLY A 32 -17.22 5.95 3.83
CA GLY A 32 -17.53 7.22 4.49
C GLY A 32 -17.02 8.43 3.73
N GLU A 33 -16.99 9.58 4.39
CA GLU A 33 -16.67 10.86 3.77
C GLU A 33 -15.25 11.35 4.07
N GLN A 34 -14.62 10.80 5.11
CA GLN A 34 -13.28 11.19 5.52
C GLN A 34 -12.25 10.75 4.46
N ARG A 35 -11.39 11.69 4.04
CA ARG A 35 -10.35 11.45 3.02
C ARG A 35 -8.94 11.61 3.55
N GLU A 36 -8.77 12.24 4.71
CA GLU A 36 -7.46 12.54 5.29
C GLU A 36 -7.45 12.22 6.77
N GLY A 37 -6.26 11.89 7.27
CA GLY A 37 -6.02 11.68 8.69
C GLY A 37 -6.25 10.25 9.17
N VAL A 38 -6.06 10.09 10.46
CA VAL A 38 -6.33 8.81 11.13
C VAL A 38 -7.82 8.51 11.07
N GLY A 39 -8.16 7.24 10.78
CA GLY A 39 -9.53 6.79 10.70
C GLY A 39 -10.09 6.65 9.28
N VAL A 40 -9.40 7.15 8.26
CA VAL A 40 -9.80 6.91 6.86
C VAL A 40 -9.84 5.40 6.62
N GLU A 41 -10.95 4.92 6.05
CA GLU A 41 -11.12 3.53 5.66
C GLU A 41 -11.28 3.42 4.16
N SER A 42 -10.59 2.45 3.58
CA SER A 42 -10.66 2.13 2.16
C SER A 42 -10.79 0.63 1.97
N ARG A 43 -11.48 0.23 0.92
CA ARG A 43 -11.71 -1.16 0.55
C ARG A 43 -11.31 -1.38 -0.89
N ALA A 44 -10.70 -2.53 -1.15
CA ALA A 44 -10.30 -2.90 -2.50
C ALA A 44 -10.44 -4.41 -2.73
N THR A 45 -10.53 -4.79 -4.00
CA THR A 45 -10.42 -6.18 -4.43
C THR A 45 -8.95 -6.47 -4.72
N VAL A 46 -8.41 -7.51 -4.11
CA VAL A 46 -7.02 -7.93 -4.29
C VAL A 46 -6.99 -9.29 -4.98
N ARG A 47 -6.18 -9.41 -6.03
CA ARG A 47 -6.01 -10.66 -6.79
C ARG A 47 -4.54 -11.05 -6.80
N ILE A 48 -4.26 -12.18 -6.16
CA ILE A 48 -2.90 -12.72 -6.07
C ILE A 48 -2.97 -14.22 -6.35
N ALA A 49 -2.18 -14.70 -7.32
CA ALA A 49 -2.09 -16.12 -7.68
C ALA A 49 -3.45 -16.78 -7.97
N GLY A 50 -4.35 -16.05 -8.63
CA GLY A 50 -5.69 -16.53 -8.94
C GLY A 50 -6.68 -16.46 -7.78
N ILE A 51 -6.25 -16.04 -6.59
CA ILE A 51 -7.12 -15.88 -5.42
C ILE A 51 -7.58 -14.43 -5.36
N ARG A 52 -8.90 -14.26 -5.27
CA ARG A 52 -9.56 -12.96 -5.17
C ARG A 52 -10.08 -12.75 -3.76
N THR A 53 -9.67 -11.67 -3.12
CA THR A 53 -10.13 -11.29 -1.79
C THR A 53 -10.55 -9.83 -1.75
N ARG A 54 -11.36 -9.48 -0.77
CA ARG A 54 -11.72 -8.10 -0.47
C ARG A 54 -10.95 -7.67 0.77
N ASP A 55 -10.13 -6.63 0.67
CA ASP A 55 -9.36 -6.10 1.79
C ASP A 55 -9.89 -4.74 2.19
N THR A 56 -10.03 -4.53 3.50
CA THR A 56 -10.38 -3.24 4.08
C THR A 56 -9.20 -2.77 4.92
N VAL A 57 -8.81 -1.52 4.74
CA VAL A 57 -7.72 -0.91 5.48
C VAL A 57 -8.22 0.33 6.20
N ARG A 58 -7.56 0.66 7.32
CA ARG A 58 -7.81 1.87 8.09
C ARG A 58 -6.50 2.55 8.40
N VAL A 59 -6.45 3.87 8.21
CA VAL A 59 -5.28 4.65 8.57
C VAL A 59 -5.17 4.73 10.09
N SER A 60 -4.05 4.29 10.63
CA SER A 60 -3.73 4.33 12.05
C SER A 60 -2.67 5.37 12.40
N MET A 61 -1.87 5.82 11.43
CA MET A 61 -0.93 6.93 11.59
C MET A 61 -0.90 7.77 10.31
N TRP A 62 -0.92 9.09 10.49
CA TRP A 62 -0.99 10.05 9.39
C TRP A 62 -0.09 11.24 9.70
N GLU A 63 1.11 11.24 9.17
CA GLU A 63 2.09 12.32 9.34
C GLU A 63 2.60 12.78 7.97
N PRO A 64 1.85 13.66 7.25
CA PRO A 64 2.28 14.12 5.93
C PRO A 64 3.55 14.96 6.00
N PRO A 65 4.45 14.85 5.04
CA PRO A 65 4.49 13.85 3.97
C PRO A 65 5.45 12.72 4.31
N ARG A 66 5.55 12.30 5.58
CA ARG A 66 6.61 11.42 6.09
C ARG A 66 6.19 9.99 6.39
N ILE A 67 5.08 9.81 7.12
CA ILE A 67 4.70 8.49 7.63
C ILE A 67 3.21 8.25 7.43
N LEU A 68 2.91 7.12 6.81
CA LEU A 68 1.56 6.60 6.66
C LEU A 68 1.56 5.15 7.18
N VAL A 69 0.68 4.85 8.13
CA VAL A 69 0.45 3.47 8.58
C VAL A 69 -1.01 3.12 8.35
N ILE A 70 -1.24 1.97 7.74
CA ILE A 70 -2.55 1.40 7.55
C ILE A 70 -2.65 0.05 8.26
N ASP A 71 -3.81 -0.24 8.82
CA ASP A 71 -4.13 -1.55 9.38
C ASP A 71 -5.00 -2.33 8.41
N HIS A 72 -4.65 -3.59 8.17
CA HIS A 72 -5.45 -4.52 7.38
C HIS A 72 -6.53 -5.13 8.26
N LEU A 73 -7.80 -4.87 7.92
CA LEU A 73 -8.97 -5.32 8.68
C LEU A 73 -9.67 -6.51 8.04
N GLY A 74 -9.20 -6.95 6.87
CA GLY A 74 -9.79 -8.05 6.13
C GLY A 74 -9.46 -9.42 6.70
N TRP A 75 -9.49 -10.42 5.84
CA TRP A 75 -9.23 -11.82 6.22
C TRP A 75 -7.80 -12.02 6.73
N VAL A 76 -6.82 -11.40 6.10
CA VAL A 76 -5.44 -11.35 6.59
C VAL A 76 -5.26 -10.06 7.37
N LYS A 77 -4.90 -10.18 8.65
CA LYS A 77 -4.66 -9.01 9.51
C LYS A 77 -3.20 -8.57 9.40
N GLY A 78 -2.93 -7.36 9.83
CA GLY A 78 -1.58 -6.82 9.85
C GLY A 78 -1.57 -5.33 9.62
N SER A 79 -0.40 -4.81 9.26
CA SER A 79 -0.24 -3.38 8.99
C SER A 79 0.75 -3.15 7.86
N GLY A 80 0.56 -2.04 7.16
CA GLY A 80 1.51 -1.51 6.18
C GLY A 80 2.02 -0.17 6.64
N GLU A 81 3.33 0.02 6.61
CA GLU A 81 3.98 1.27 6.96
C GLU A 81 4.74 1.81 5.77
N ILE A 82 4.48 3.06 5.41
CA ILE A 82 5.22 3.78 4.38
C ILE A 82 5.93 4.95 5.03
N GLN A 83 7.26 5.02 4.85
CA GLN A 83 8.07 6.14 5.28
C GLN A 83 8.67 6.84 4.06
N LEU A 84 8.54 8.16 4.03
CA LEU A 84 9.11 9.01 2.99
C LEU A 84 10.16 9.92 3.60
N GLN A 85 11.35 9.94 3.00
CA GLN A 85 12.45 10.77 3.43
C GLN A 85 12.99 11.56 2.24
N PRO A 86 13.01 12.90 2.30
CA PRO A 86 13.66 13.69 1.25
C PRO A 86 15.15 13.34 1.13
N VAL A 87 15.61 13.19 -0.10
CA VAL A 87 17.02 12.97 -0.41
C VAL A 87 17.40 13.89 -1.57
N SER A 88 18.69 14.02 -1.86
CA SER A 88 19.18 14.94 -2.93
C SER A 88 18.56 14.65 -4.29
N GLU A 89 18.21 13.41 -4.58
CA GLU A 89 17.70 12.98 -5.89
C GLU A 89 16.17 12.83 -5.92
N GLY A 90 15.46 13.22 -4.85
CA GLY A 90 14.02 13.09 -4.75
C GLY A 90 13.57 12.63 -3.38
N THR A 91 12.92 11.47 -3.32
CA THR A 91 12.38 10.89 -2.08
C THR A 91 12.77 9.43 -1.96
N ARG A 92 13.30 9.06 -0.80
CA ARG A 92 13.47 7.66 -0.44
C ARG A 92 12.18 7.16 0.18
N MET A 93 11.63 6.09 -0.37
CA MET A 93 10.44 5.44 0.15
C MET A 93 10.79 4.07 0.71
N ARG A 94 10.31 3.80 1.92
CA ARG A 94 10.37 2.47 2.54
C ARG A 94 8.95 2.00 2.77
N TRP A 95 8.65 0.81 2.28
CA TRP A 95 7.35 0.19 2.47
C TRP A 95 7.56 -1.15 3.19
N ARG A 96 6.93 -1.30 4.35
CA ARG A 96 7.00 -2.51 5.18
C ARG A 96 5.59 -3.04 5.41
N GLU A 97 5.39 -4.30 5.08
CA GLU A 97 4.16 -5.02 5.38
C GLU A 97 4.42 -6.06 6.46
N THR A 98 3.55 -6.08 7.47
CA THR A 98 3.53 -7.11 8.51
C THR A 98 2.17 -7.77 8.45
N LEU A 99 2.12 -9.03 8.01
CA LEU A 99 0.88 -9.76 7.80
C LEU A 99 0.81 -10.98 8.71
N PHE A 100 -0.38 -11.24 9.23
CA PHE A 100 -0.67 -12.40 10.09
C PHE A 100 -1.70 -13.27 9.41
N ALA A 101 -1.42 -14.58 9.30
CA ALA A 101 -2.40 -15.55 8.83
C ALA A 101 -3.57 -15.64 9.80
N PRO A 102 -4.79 -15.98 9.32
CA PRO A 102 -5.93 -16.22 10.21
C PRO A 102 -5.57 -17.25 11.28
N PRO A 103 -5.86 -16.98 12.57
CA PRO A 103 -5.49 -17.90 13.66
C PRO A 103 -6.04 -19.32 13.51
N ARG A 104 -7.22 -19.46 12.88
CA ARG A 104 -7.86 -20.76 12.63
C ARG A 104 -7.05 -21.68 11.71
N LEU A 105 -6.14 -21.13 10.92
CA LEU A 105 -5.27 -21.92 10.03
C LEU A 105 -4.04 -22.46 10.77
N GLY A 106 -3.76 -21.97 11.98
CA GLY A 106 -2.64 -22.41 12.80
C GLY A 106 -1.31 -22.42 12.06
N PRO A 107 -0.50 -23.49 12.20
CA PRO A 107 0.81 -23.56 11.54
C PRO A 107 0.74 -23.60 10.02
N PHE A 108 -0.35 -24.07 9.43
CA PHE A 108 -0.54 -24.09 7.96
C PHE A 108 -0.65 -22.67 7.41
N GLY A 109 -1.33 -21.77 8.13
CA GLY A 109 -1.41 -20.37 7.73
C GLY A 109 -0.05 -19.68 7.75
N ARG A 110 0.76 -19.92 8.78
CA ARG A 110 2.13 -19.39 8.87
C ARG A 110 3.02 -19.92 7.74
N LEU A 111 2.90 -21.21 7.45
CA LEU A 111 3.63 -21.82 6.34
C LEU A 111 3.21 -21.21 4.99
N GLY A 112 1.90 -21.01 4.79
CA GLY A 112 1.37 -20.39 3.57
C GLY A 112 1.91 -18.97 3.36
N LEU A 113 1.92 -18.12 4.41
CA LEU A 113 2.50 -16.78 4.33
C LEU A 113 4.00 -16.82 4.02
N ARG A 114 4.73 -17.75 4.64
CA ARG A 114 6.16 -17.92 4.40
C ARG A 114 6.44 -18.33 2.96
N LEU A 115 5.66 -19.24 2.40
CA LEU A 115 5.79 -19.68 1.01
C LEU A 115 5.38 -18.59 0.02
N ALA A 116 4.39 -17.76 0.37
CA ALA A 116 3.93 -16.65 -0.47
C ALA A 116 4.88 -15.45 -0.43
N SER A 117 5.78 -15.36 0.55
CA SER A 117 6.65 -14.19 0.76
C SER A 117 7.48 -13.79 -0.46
N PRO A 118 8.11 -14.71 -1.24
CA PRO A 118 8.83 -14.32 -2.45
C PRO A 118 7.92 -13.73 -3.53
N LEU A 119 6.70 -14.26 -3.67
CA LEU A 119 5.70 -13.73 -4.61
C LEU A 119 5.28 -12.33 -4.20
N MET A 120 5.01 -12.11 -2.91
CA MET A 120 4.62 -10.80 -2.38
C MET A 120 5.72 -9.76 -2.61
N ARG A 121 6.97 -10.11 -2.38
CA ARG A 121 8.11 -9.22 -2.67
C ARG A 121 8.16 -8.82 -4.14
N ARG A 122 7.93 -9.78 -5.04
CA ARG A 122 7.90 -9.51 -6.49
C ARG A 122 6.78 -8.55 -6.85
N ILE A 123 5.59 -8.74 -6.29
CA ILE A 123 4.42 -7.89 -6.48
C ILE A 123 4.73 -6.46 -6.01
N PHE A 124 5.23 -6.29 -4.80
CA PHE A 124 5.54 -4.98 -4.23
C PHE A 124 6.65 -4.26 -5.01
N ARG A 125 7.66 -4.98 -5.46
CA ARG A 125 8.71 -4.40 -6.32
C ARG A 125 8.17 -3.91 -7.66
N ARG A 126 7.23 -4.65 -8.24
CA ARG A 126 6.53 -4.23 -9.45
C ARG A 126 5.74 -2.96 -9.21
N ASP A 127 4.94 -2.92 -8.15
CA ASP A 127 4.12 -1.77 -7.79
C ASP A 127 4.98 -0.53 -7.55
N LEU A 128 6.08 -0.67 -6.83
CA LEU A 128 7.01 0.44 -6.59
C LEU A 128 7.65 0.96 -7.88
N ARG A 129 7.92 0.11 -8.86
CA ARG A 129 8.42 0.55 -10.17
C ARG A 129 7.37 1.35 -10.93
N VAL A 130 6.11 0.93 -10.86
CA VAL A 130 5.01 1.68 -11.50
C VAL A 130 4.82 3.02 -10.81
N LEU A 131 4.80 3.05 -9.48
CA LEU A 131 4.71 4.30 -8.71
C LEU A 131 5.86 5.24 -9.04
N ARG A 132 7.08 4.72 -9.13
CA ARG A 132 8.25 5.51 -9.53
C ARG A 132 8.08 6.15 -10.89
N SER A 133 7.51 5.43 -11.84
CA SER A 133 7.22 5.96 -13.18
C SER A 133 6.19 7.08 -13.14
N LEU A 134 5.15 6.93 -12.33
CA LEU A 134 4.13 7.97 -12.13
C LEU A 134 4.73 9.23 -11.51
N VAL A 135 5.55 9.08 -10.49
CA VAL A 135 6.25 10.20 -9.84
C VAL A 135 7.12 10.94 -10.85
N ARG A 136 7.90 10.20 -11.65
CA ARG A 136 8.76 10.79 -12.69
C ARG A 136 7.95 11.59 -13.70
N THR A 137 6.88 11.01 -14.22
CA THR A 137 6.04 11.66 -15.24
C THR A 137 5.41 12.93 -14.70
N ARG A 138 4.86 12.90 -13.49
CA ARG A 138 4.20 14.07 -12.88
C ARG A 138 5.21 15.12 -12.41
N SER A 139 6.40 14.71 -12.01
CA SER A 139 7.46 15.64 -11.60
C SER A 139 8.01 16.44 -12.79
N THR A 140 8.05 15.85 -13.99
CA THR A 140 8.55 16.52 -15.19
C THR A 140 7.47 17.30 -15.94
N GLY A 141 6.20 17.06 -15.64
CA GLY A 141 5.07 17.73 -16.29
C GLY A 141 4.61 19.02 -15.60
N SER A 142 5.29 19.46 -14.56
CA SER A 142 4.97 20.71 -13.83
C SER A 142 5.85 21.86 -14.24
#